data_7678bb445445fd44d13e3bb753fef71c
#
_entry.id   7678bb445445fd44d13e3bb753fef71c
#
_cell.length_a   1.000
_cell.length_b   1.000
_cell.length_c   1.000
_cell.angle_alpha   90.00
_cell.angle_beta   90.00
_cell.angle_gamma   90.00
#
_symmetry.space_group_name_H-M   'P 1'
#
loop_
_entity.id
_entity.type
_entity.pdbx_description
1 polymer ?
#
loop_
_entity_poly.entity_id
_entity_poly.type
_entity_poly.pdbx_seq_one_letter_code
_entity_poly.pdbx_strand_id
1 'polypeptide(L)'
;MFETEEPSMIKYQVLGHTEQATLSYETNSYETTHQLTLIGLYPNESNTILLSATNEAGQTISHEMQIQTPPLPSDSLQVTLNQSTPLTHTTRLFLATDDTYKYLIDEYGDIRFIQNSTSGSITSLPNGNLLTYHGPYYFYYQQQLEEISYLGQVQKQLYIPGSGHHSLTLTADGNYIINSSDKTDERYTEDHLYILDAQTGIPLQTINLRDYLDINRFKDTLPESVKGDLDDWFHLNYAMIDESDETVIASGRSQSMVVKLDPTTKQLKWILGAPDEVNEQLKPYLLTPIGENFTWFFAQHSSKVLEDLDQNPDTVDLILFDNHVDIGVFPRESYPDLNQYSRAVHYRINEREMTVEQIWSFGENLSPALTSTIISEVDYLPKTKSMLVLYGFIQLNQSMGGKLFEVSATDSNDILMEMTFNKEGINHIYAIDTLTFDELNLNYSFTNSNATSLAKENLMSFKEPLNLDNPTQTKSYDSSFLSTIELVDDVLYLDGYIEKAQITDSFALVLTNESHESFTYSIHSADCYAVKTIDELPTGLQNRLKKAVKKQTLVQFIDRTDLSNLEKGTYRLSFYLKSNDALVLYETDYSLKLH
;
A
#
# COMPACT_ATOMS: atom_id res chain seq x y z
N MET A 1 -8.43 -30.34 11.43
CA MET A 1 -8.65 -30.45 12.90
C MET A 1 -8.53 -31.90 13.31
N PHE A 2 -7.77 -32.20 14.37
CA PHE A 2 -7.58 -33.53 14.92
C PHE A 2 -7.14 -33.45 16.39
N GLU A 3 -7.11 -34.56 17.10
CA GLU A 3 -6.71 -34.65 18.50
C GLU A 3 -5.53 -35.61 18.66
N THR A 4 -4.69 -35.35 19.65
CA THR A 4 -3.63 -36.25 20.12
C THR A 4 -3.96 -36.72 21.54
N GLU A 5 -3.54 -37.93 21.90
CA GLU A 5 -3.78 -38.48 23.26
C GLU A 5 -3.01 -37.70 24.33
N GLU A 6 -1.87 -37.15 23.99
CA GLU A 6 -1.00 -36.35 24.86
C GLU A 6 -0.75 -34.96 24.24
N PRO A 7 -0.50 -33.92 25.05
CA PRO A 7 -0.09 -32.62 24.55
C PRO A 7 1.11 -32.75 23.62
N SER A 8 0.98 -32.27 22.39
CA SER A 8 1.99 -32.44 21.34
C SER A 8 2.19 -31.15 20.55
N MET A 9 3.42 -30.90 20.12
CA MET A 9 3.70 -29.95 19.04
C MET A 9 3.50 -30.66 17.70
N ILE A 10 2.93 -29.95 16.75
CA ILE A 10 2.65 -30.48 15.42
C ILE A 10 3.55 -29.82 14.39
N LYS A 11 4.21 -30.67 13.62
CA LYS A 11 4.93 -30.26 12.42
C LYS A 11 4.20 -30.83 11.21
N TYR A 12 3.94 -29.96 10.20
CA TYR A 12 3.57 -30.48 8.89
C TYR A 12 4.61 -30.09 7.84
N GLN A 13 4.77 -30.94 6.86
CA GLN A 13 5.62 -30.73 5.69
C GLN A 13 4.79 -30.97 4.43
N VAL A 14 4.77 -29.99 3.54
CA VAL A 14 4.28 -30.19 2.18
C VAL A 14 5.48 -30.63 1.35
N LEU A 15 5.53 -31.88 0.97
CA LEU A 15 6.66 -32.42 0.23
C LEU A 15 6.77 -31.74 -1.14
N GLY A 16 7.95 -31.21 -1.44
CA GLY A 16 8.23 -30.55 -2.70
C GLY A 16 8.59 -31.51 -3.81
N HIS A 17 8.65 -31.02 -5.06
CA HIS A 17 9.16 -31.77 -6.21
C HIS A 17 10.64 -32.13 -6.04
N THR A 18 11.36 -31.41 -5.20
CA THR A 18 12.69 -31.70 -4.69
C THR A 18 12.69 -31.62 -3.16
N GLU A 19 13.69 -32.18 -2.50
CA GLU A 19 13.82 -32.08 -1.05
C GLU A 19 13.89 -30.61 -0.60
N GLN A 20 14.59 -29.77 -1.34
CA GLN A 20 14.77 -28.34 -1.06
C GLN A 20 13.47 -27.52 -1.24
N ALA A 21 12.54 -27.98 -2.10
CA ALA A 21 11.24 -27.34 -2.31
C ALA A 21 10.20 -27.76 -1.25
N THR A 22 10.55 -28.60 -0.29
CA THR A 22 9.67 -29.02 0.79
C THR A 22 9.45 -27.87 1.77
N LEU A 23 8.19 -27.47 1.95
CA LEU A 23 7.78 -26.45 2.92
C LEU A 23 7.47 -27.10 4.25
N SER A 24 7.92 -26.51 5.35
CA SER A 24 7.78 -27.06 6.70
C SER A 24 7.29 -26.00 7.66
N TYR A 25 6.27 -26.33 8.43
CA TYR A 25 5.72 -25.48 9.50
C TYR A 25 5.59 -26.29 10.79
N GLU A 26 5.85 -25.66 11.93
CA GLU A 26 5.75 -26.27 13.24
C GLU A 26 4.98 -25.35 14.19
N THR A 27 4.05 -25.91 14.99
CA THR A 27 3.35 -25.16 16.03
C THR A 27 4.30 -24.83 17.18
N ASN A 28 3.99 -23.76 17.91
CA ASN A 28 4.84 -23.26 19.00
C ASN A 28 4.36 -23.68 20.40
N SER A 29 3.31 -24.50 20.50
CA SER A 29 2.69 -24.94 21.76
C SER A 29 2.39 -26.43 21.75
N TYR A 30 2.38 -27.02 22.94
CA TYR A 30 1.93 -28.38 23.17
C TYR A 30 0.44 -28.36 23.50
N GLU A 31 -0.36 -28.96 22.64
CA GLU A 31 -1.82 -29.03 22.77
C GLU A 31 -2.31 -30.44 22.50
N THR A 32 -3.56 -30.75 22.89
CA THR A 32 -4.22 -32.02 22.58
C THR A 32 -5.23 -31.89 21.44
N THR A 33 -5.70 -30.67 21.16
CA THR A 33 -6.61 -30.38 20.05
C THR A 33 -5.90 -29.47 19.07
N HIS A 34 -5.82 -29.91 17.81
CA HIS A 34 -5.04 -29.23 16.78
C HIS A 34 -5.95 -28.76 15.65
N GLN A 35 -5.83 -27.48 15.32
CA GLN A 35 -6.42 -26.88 14.11
C GLN A 35 -5.29 -26.28 13.29
N LEU A 36 -4.98 -26.88 12.14
CA LEU A 36 -3.92 -26.43 11.26
C LEU A 36 -4.52 -25.92 9.95
N THR A 37 -3.98 -24.83 9.47
CA THR A 37 -4.20 -24.35 8.11
C THR A 37 -3.06 -24.79 7.23
N LEU A 38 -3.36 -25.59 6.21
CA LEU A 38 -2.35 -26.05 5.27
C LEU A 38 -2.27 -25.08 4.10
N ILE A 39 -1.11 -24.47 3.92
CA ILE A 39 -0.77 -23.68 2.75
C ILE A 39 0.51 -24.22 2.12
N GLY A 40 0.90 -23.70 0.98
CA GLY A 40 2.11 -24.15 0.29
C GLY A 40 1.91 -25.38 -0.60
N LEU A 41 0.66 -25.72 -0.92
CA LEU A 41 0.31 -26.82 -1.82
C LEU A 41 0.55 -26.42 -3.29
N TYR A 42 0.98 -27.38 -4.10
CA TYR A 42 1.02 -27.22 -5.56
C TYR A 42 -0.39 -27.25 -6.14
N PRO A 43 -0.72 -26.41 -7.10
CA PRO A 43 -2.02 -26.43 -7.77
C PRO A 43 -2.15 -27.62 -8.74
N ASN A 44 -3.36 -28.13 -8.91
CA ASN A 44 -3.72 -29.22 -9.84
C ASN A 44 -2.94 -30.53 -9.62
N GLU A 45 -2.50 -30.79 -8.40
CA GLU A 45 -1.70 -31.95 -8.04
C GLU A 45 -2.23 -32.71 -6.82
N SER A 46 -1.82 -33.97 -6.67
CA SER A 46 -1.96 -34.73 -5.43
C SER A 46 -0.78 -34.47 -4.54
N ASN A 47 -0.93 -33.52 -3.64
CA ASN A 47 0.13 -33.10 -2.73
C ASN A 47 0.30 -34.11 -1.60
N THR A 48 1.53 -34.48 -1.27
CA THR A 48 1.87 -35.31 -0.11
C THR A 48 2.21 -34.42 1.08
N ILE A 49 1.47 -34.61 2.18
CA ILE A 49 1.71 -33.91 3.44
C ILE A 49 2.15 -34.92 4.50
N LEU A 50 3.28 -34.65 5.12
CA LEU A 50 3.75 -35.41 6.29
C LEU A 50 3.42 -34.64 7.56
N LEU A 51 2.55 -35.19 8.40
CA LEU A 51 2.24 -34.67 9.72
C LEU A 51 3.05 -35.44 10.76
N SER A 52 3.66 -34.69 11.69
CA SER A 52 4.36 -35.27 12.83
C SER A 52 3.90 -34.62 14.11
N ALA A 53 3.55 -35.42 15.11
CA ALA A 53 3.19 -34.96 16.45
C ALA A 53 4.29 -35.42 17.42
N THR A 54 4.87 -34.45 18.14
CA THR A 54 5.94 -34.69 19.14
C THR A 54 5.46 -34.26 20.52
N ASN A 55 5.40 -35.21 21.48
CA ASN A 55 5.00 -34.93 22.85
C ASN A 55 6.15 -34.29 23.65
N GLU A 56 5.85 -33.82 24.89
CA GLU A 56 6.85 -33.22 25.79
C GLU A 56 8.00 -34.15 26.15
N ALA A 57 7.83 -35.46 26.04
CA ALA A 57 8.87 -36.46 26.25
C ALA A 57 9.78 -36.67 25.03
N GLY A 58 9.54 -35.95 23.93
CA GLY A 58 10.28 -36.04 22.68
C GLY A 58 9.92 -37.25 21.81
N GLN A 59 8.83 -37.94 22.11
CA GLN A 59 8.34 -39.05 21.30
C GLN A 59 7.55 -38.50 20.10
N THR A 60 7.85 -39.00 18.91
CA THR A 60 7.23 -38.52 17.68
C THR A 60 6.47 -39.63 16.98
N ILE A 61 5.25 -39.32 16.56
CA ILE A 61 4.46 -40.13 15.62
C ILE A 61 4.26 -39.34 14.34
N SER A 62 4.22 -40.01 13.19
CA SER A 62 4.03 -39.37 11.90
C SER A 62 2.93 -40.03 11.10
N HIS A 63 2.23 -39.22 10.33
CA HIS A 63 1.15 -39.65 9.43
C HIS A 63 1.31 -38.96 8.07
N GLU A 64 1.21 -39.74 7.01
CA GLU A 64 1.22 -39.23 5.64
C GLU A 64 -0.20 -39.13 5.10
N MET A 65 -0.50 -38.04 4.42
CA MET A 65 -1.80 -37.81 3.78
C MET A 65 -1.61 -37.21 2.39
N GLN A 66 -2.61 -37.46 1.52
CA GLN A 66 -2.65 -36.91 0.17
C GLN A 66 -3.80 -35.91 0.05
N ILE A 67 -3.52 -34.75 -0.55
CA ILE A 67 -4.53 -33.74 -0.83
C ILE A 67 -4.48 -33.36 -2.31
N GLN A 68 -5.60 -33.60 -3.01
CA GLN A 68 -5.76 -33.14 -4.39
C GLN A 68 -6.22 -31.70 -4.40
N THR A 69 -5.47 -30.83 -5.08
CA THR A 69 -5.80 -29.42 -5.25
C THR A 69 -6.45 -29.15 -6.62
N PRO A 70 -7.29 -28.11 -6.72
CA PRO A 70 -7.79 -27.64 -8.01
C PRO A 70 -6.70 -26.94 -8.82
N PRO A 71 -6.90 -26.74 -10.14
CA PRO A 71 -6.03 -25.90 -10.94
C PRO A 71 -6.13 -24.43 -10.51
N LEU A 72 -5.10 -23.64 -10.84
CA LEU A 72 -5.15 -22.19 -10.70
C LEU A 72 -6.28 -21.60 -11.57
N PRO A 73 -6.79 -20.41 -11.20
CA PRO A 73 -7.65 -19.63 -12.10
C PRO A 73 -6.99 -19.43 -13.47
N SER A 74 -7.78 -19.44 -14.54
CA SER A 74 -7.24 -19.34 -15.91
C SER A 74 -6.54 -18.02 -16.23
N ASP A 75 -6.83 -16.98 -15.44
CA ASP A 75 -6.27 -15.64 -15.53
C ASP A 75 -5.17 -15.38 -14.49
N SER A 76 -4.63 -16.44 -13.86
CA SER A 76 -3.51 -16.30 -12.93
C SER A 76 -2.18 -16.11 -13.66
N LEU A 77 -1.22 -15.62 -12.90
CA LEU A 77 0.16 -15.42 -13.34
C LEU A 77 0.80 -16.74 -13.77
N GLN A 78 1.54 -16.69 -14.86
CA GLN A 78 2.43 -17.78 -15.28
C GLN A 78 3.86 -17.39 -14.92
N VAL A 79 4.51 -18.25 -14.15
CA VAL A 79 5.89 -18.04 -13.70
C VAL A 79 6.81 -18.97 -14.45
N THR A 80 7.91 -18.45 -14.94
CA THR A 80 8.98 -19.23 -15.57
C THR A 80 10.31 -18.91 -14.90
N LEU A 81 10.93 -19.91 -14.29
CA LEU A 81 12.29 -19.82 -13.80
C LEU A 81 13.24 -19.97 -15.00
N ASN A 82 13.94 -18.88 -15.33
CA ASN A 82 14.90 -18.86 -16.46
C ASN A 82 16.30 -19.29 -16.02
N GLN A 83 16.71 -18.87 -14.82
CA GLN A 83 18.01 -19.18 -14.24
C GLN A 83 17.90 -19.22 -12.71
N SER A 84 18.59 -20.16 -12.08
CA SER A 84 18.79 -20.18 -10.63
C SER A 84 20.14 -20.81 -10.31
N THR A 85 20.93 -20.10 -9.51
CA THR A 85 22.06 -20.70 -8.79
C THR A 85 21.49 -21.17 -7.44
N PRO A 86 21.66 -22.44 -7.04
CA PRO A 86 21.14 -22.94 -5.78
C PRO A 86 21.67 -22.08 -4.62
N LEU A 87 20.85 -21.16 -4.14
CA LEU A 87 21.12 -20.41 -2.94
C LEU A 87 20.77 -21.30 -1.75
N THR A 88 21.58 -21.26 -0.77
CA THR A 88 21.54 -22.07 0.44
C THR A 88 20.16 -22.32 1.03
N HIS A 89 19.74 -23.57 1.10
CA HIS A 89 18.89 -24.30 2.07
C HIS A 89 17.72 -23.59 2.83
N THR A 90 17.27 -22.42 2.47
CA THR A 90 16.09 -21.79 3.06
C THR A 90 14.96 -21.77 2.03
N THR A 91 13.82 -22.31 2.40
CA THR A 91 12.58 -22.27 1.63
C THR A 91 12.06 -20.83 1.60
N ARG A 92 12.68 -20.01 0.76
CA ARG A 92 12.26 -18.63 0.53
C ARG A 92 11.05 -18.62 -0.38
N LEU A 93 10.11 -17.77 -0.06
CA LEU A 93 8.94 -17.48 -0.88
C LEU A 93 8.99 -16.02 -1.33
N PHE A 94 8.49 -15.78 -2.52
CA PHE A 94 8.24 -14.45 -3.06
C PHE A 94 6.76 -14.14 -2.95
N LEU A 95 6.42 -13.10 -2.20
CA LEU A 95 5.09 -12.52 -2.21
C LEU A 95 5.02 -11.55 -3.37
N ALA A 96 4.32 -11.92 -4.42
CA ALA A 96 4.10 -11.07 -5.60
C ALA A 96 2.63 -10.65 -5.70
N THR A 97 2.38 -9.42 -6.15
CA THR A 97 1.03 -8.91 -6.37
C THR A 97 0.85 -8.46 -7.80
N ASP A 98 -0.27 -8.83 -8.39
CA ASP A 98 -0.77 -8.23 -9.62
C ASP A 98 -2.11 -7.51 -9.34
N ASP A 99 -2.75 -6.99 -10.38
CA ASP A 99 -4.03 -6.26 -10.24
C ASP A 99 -5.20 -7.14 -9.74
N THR A 100 -5.02 -8.45 -9.69
CA THR A 100 -6.10 -9.40 -9.41
C THR A 100 -5.80 -10.28 -8.20
N TYR A 101 -4.55 -10.72 -8.07
CA TYR A 101 -4.16 -11.73 -7.09
C TYR A 101 -2.87 -11.36 -6.34
N LYS A 102 -2.76 -11.95 -5.14
CA LYS A 102 -1.50 -12.14 -4.40
C LYS A 102 -1.05 -13.57 -4.56
N TYR A 103 0.24 -13.75 -4.72
CA TYR A 103 0.86 -15.05 -4.91
C TYR A 103 1.98 -15.27 -3.90
N LEU A 104 2.09 -16.48 -3.39
CA LEU A 104 3.36 -16.97 -2.84
C LEU A 104 3.99 -17.89 -3.87
N ILE A 105 5.18 -17.55 -4.29
CA ILE A 105 5.95 -18.25 -5.34
C ILE A 105 7.25 -18.74 -4.70
N ASP A 106 7.59 -20.00 -4.89
CA ASP A 106 8.85 -20.52 -4.38
C ASP A 106 10.03 -20.22 -5.31
N GLU A 107 11.24 -20.54 -4.87
CA GLU A 107 12.48 -20.31 -5.62
C GLU A 107 12.57 -21.13 -6.91
N TYR A 108 11.68 -22.10 -7.12
CA TYR A 108 11.59 -22.92 -8.33
C TYR A 108 10.58 -22.37 -9.34
N GLY A 109 9.88 -21.27 -8.98
CA GLY A 109 8.86 -20.65 -9.81
C GLY A 109 7.47 -21.26 -9.66
N ASP A 110 7.28 -22.15 -8.69
CA ASP A 110 5.99 -22.77 -8.44
C ASP A 110 5.11 -21.88 -7.56
N ILE A 111 3.87 -21.64 -7.99
CA ILE A 111 2.89 -20.92 -7.19
C ILE A 111 2.39 -21.84 -6.08
N ARG A 112 2.68 -21.48 -4.85
CA ARG A 112 2.36 -22.26 -3.65
C ARG A 112 1.14 -21.75 -2.89
N PHE A 113 0.66 -20.58 -3.25
CA PHE A 113 -0.55 -19.96 -2.71
C PHE A 113 -1.04 -18.87 -3.65
N ILE A 114 -2.36 -18.69 -3.74
CA ILE A 114 -3.02 -17.63 -4.50
C ILE A 114 -4.23 -17.11 -3.73
N GLN A 115 -4.42 -15.80 -3.76
CA GLN A 115 -5.55 -15.13 -3.14
C GLN A 115 -5.94 -13.90 -3.95
N ASN A 116 -7.24 -13.57 -3.97
CA ASN A 116 -7.71 -12.31 -4.54
C ASN A 116 -7.04 -11.11 -3.85
N SER A 117 -6.64 -10.14 -4.63
CA SER A 117 -6.11 -8.87 -4.15
C SER A 117 -7.04 -7.72 -4.53
N THR A 118 -7.04 -6.66 -3.71
CA THR A 118 -7.76 -5.41 -3.98
C THR A 118 -6.80 -4.23 -4.13
N SER A 119 -5.50 -4.47 -3.97
CA SER A 119 -4.45 -3.46 -4.08
C SER A 119 -3.14 -4.11 -4.51
N GLY A 120 -2.36 -3.39 -5.31
CA GLY A 120 -0.99 -3.76 -5.66
C GLY A 120 0.01 -3.47 -4.53
N SER A 121 -0.28 -2.50 -3.66
CA SER A 121 0.60 -2.13 -2.55
C SER A 121 0.39 -3.04 -1.34
N ILE A 122 1.44 -3.69 -0.91
CA ILE A 122 1.43 -4.62 0.21
C ILE A 122 2.76 -4.55 0.95
N THR A 123 2.70 -4.72 2.27
CA THR A 123 3.88 -4.75 3.14
C THR A 123 3.72 -5.86 4.17
N SER A 124 4.75 -6.67 4.34
CA SER A 124 4.81 -7.69 5.38
C SER A 124 5.01 -7.04 6.75
N LEU A 125 4.21 -7.48 7.73
CA LEU A 125 4.28 -6.99 9.10
C LEU A 125 5.10 -7.95 9.98
N PRO A 126 5.79 -7.45 11.03
CA PRO A 126 6.57 -8.30 11.94
C PRO A 126 5.75 -9.38 12.66
N ASN A 127 4.44 -9.21 12.76
CA ASN A 127 3.54 -10.20 13.37
C ASN A 127 3.10 -11.31 12.40
N GLY A 128 3.64 -11.34 11.18
CA GLY A 128 3.33 -12.32 10.15
C GLY A 128 2.01 -12.05 9.40
N ASN A 129 1.43 -10.88 9.51
CA ASN A 129 0.31 -10.41 8.70
C ASN A 129 0.80 -9.52 7.55
N LEU A 130 -0.11 -9.09 6.73
CA LEU A 130 0.12 -8.16 5.62
C LEU A 130 -0.65 -6.87 5.85
N LEU A 131 -0.02 -5.74 5.56
CA LEU A 131 -0.67 -4.44 5.48
C LEU A 131 -0.92 -4.08 4.02
N THR A 132 -2.13 -3.65 3.70
CA THR A 132 -2.51 -3.27 2.34
C THR A 132 -3.52 -2.14 2.35
N TYR A 133 -3.60 -1.38 1.27
CA TYR A 133 -4.73 -0.48 1.07
C TYR A 133 -5.99 -1.26 0.68
N HIS A 134 -7.13 -0.78 1.12
CA HIS A 134 -8.44 -1.27 0.71
C HIS A 134 -9.33 -0.12 0.23
N GLY A 135 -10.12 -0.39 -0.79
CA GLY A 135 -11.09 0.56 -1.34
C GLY A 135 -11.40 0.28 -2.81
N PRO A 136 -12.34 1.02 -3.40
CA PRO A 136 -12.62 0.87 -4.83
C PRO A 136 -11.38 1.18 -5.66
N TYR A 137 -11.11 0.31 -6.60
CA TYR A 137 -9.95 0.24 -7.49
C TYR A 137 -9.81 1.47 -8.41
N TYR A 138 -9.46 2.60 -7.84
CA TYR A 138 -8.88 3.72 -8.58
C TYR A 138 -7.75 4.28 -7.73
N PHE A 139 -6.56 4.29 -8.22
CA PHE A 139 -5.27 4.61 -7.58
C PHE A 139 -5.27 5.86 -6.66
N TYR A 140 -6.27 6.71 -6.77
CA TYR A 140 -6.33 7.99 -6.08
C TYR A 140 -7.27 8.02 -4.87
N TYR A 141 -7.90 6.89 -4.47
CA TYR A 141 -9.02 6.94 -3.52
C TYR A 141 -9.06 5.80 -2.49
N GLN A 142 -7.93 5.17 -2.22
CA GLN A 142 -7.87 4.15 -1.18
C GLN A 142 -7.84 4.84 0.20
N GLN A 143 -8.89 4.63 0.96
CA GLN A 143 -9.14 5.37 2.20
C GLN A 143 -9.04 4.49 3.44
N GLN A 144 -8.72 3.23 3.24
CA GLN A 144 -8.61 2.26 4.30
C GLN A 144 -7.28 1.53 4.21
N LEU A 145 -6.69 1.25 5.37
CA LEU A 145 -5.65 0.27 5.53
C LEU A 145 -6.27 -0.98 6.14
N GLU A 146 -5.91 -2.12 5.62
CA GLU A 146 -6.26 -3.40 6.21
C GLU A 146 -4.99 -4.14 6.59
N GLU A 147 -4.95 -4.58 7.85
CA GLU A 147 -4.09 -5.65 8.26
C GLU A 147 -4.82 -6.96 8.00
N ILE A 148 -4.28 -7.78 7.13
CA ILE A 148 -4.87 -9.05 6.73
C ILE A 148 -3.91 -10.19 7.00
N SER A 149 -4.47 -11.34 7.33
CA SER A 149 -3.69 -12.57 7.34
C SER A 149 -3.33 -13.00 5.92
N TYR A 150 -2.35 -13.89 5.77
CA TYR A 150 -2.06 -14.52 4.47
C TYR A 150 -3.26 -15.26 3.87
N LEU A 151 -4.24 -15.65 4.68
CA LEU A 151 -5.50 -16.24 4.23
C LEU A 151 -6.57 -15.20 3.86
N GLY A 152 -6.25 -13.91 3.92
CA GLY A 152 -7.16 -12.82 3.61
C GLY A 152 -8.19 -12.49 4.66
N GLN A 153 -8.00 -12.98 5.87
CA GLN A 153 -8.84 -12.58 6.98
C GLN A 153 -8.43 -11.19 7.45
N VAL A 154 -9.35 -10.25 7.44
CA VAL A 154 -9.12 -8.92 7.98
C VAL A 154 -8.96 -9.04 9.49
N GLN A 155 -7.78 -8.67 9.98
CA GLN A 155 -7.43 -8.64 11.40
C GLN A 155 -7.71 -7.26 11.99
N LYS A 156 -7.52 -6.22 11.17
CA LYS A 156 -7.68 -4.84 11.55
C LYS A 156 -7.99 -3.99 10.33
N GLN A 157 -8.83 -3.00 10.48
CA GLN A 157 -9.16 -2.03 9.46
C GLN A 157 -9.04 -0.62 10.04
N LEU A 158 -8.29 0.24 9.37
CA LEU A 158 -8.09 1.63 9.74
C LEU A 158 -8.54 2.54 8.61
N TYR A 159 -9.19 3.63 8.94
CA TYR A 159 -9.44 4.71 8.00
C TYR A 159 -8.28 5.70 8.05
N ILE A 160 -7.85 6.13 6.88
CA ILE A 160 -6.70 7.02 6.74
C ILE A 160 -7.15 8.40 6.27
N PRO A 161 -6.48 9.46 6.72
CA PRO A 161 -6.68 10.79 6.17
C PRO A 161 -6.18 10.82 4.73
N GLY A 162 -6.82 11.57 3.89
CA GLY A 162 -6.41 11.65 2.52
C GLY A 162 -6.81 10.42 1.68
N SER A 163 -6.09 10.13 0.64
CA SER A 163 -6.20 8.94 -0.18
C SER A 163 -4.84 8.27 -0.25
N GLY A 164 -4.75 7.04 0.29
CA GLY A 164 -3.51 6.29 0.26
C GLY A 164 -3.18 5.79 -1.15
N HIS A 165 -1.91 5.80 -1.49
CA HIS A 165 -1.41 5.33 -2.79
C HIS A 165 0.05 4.89 -2.70
N HIS A 166 0.53 4.13 -3.68
CA HIS A 166 1.92 3.67 -3.80
C HIS A 166 2.43 2.94 -2.55
N SER A 167 3.58 3.32 -2.01
CA SER A 167 4.22 2.58 -0.92
C SER A 167 3.49 2.67 0.41
N LEU A 168 3.61 1.58 1.15
CA LEU A 168 3.31 1.45 2.57
C LEU A 168 4.61 1.05 3.26
N THR A 169 5.05 1.80 4.26
CA THR A 169 6.25 1.47 5.04
C THR A 169 5.99 1.58 6.53
N LEU A 170 6.94 1.16 7.33
CA LEU A 170 6.84 1.18 8.79
C LEU A 170 7.94 2.04 9.38
N THR A 171 7.67 2.66 10.51
CA THR A 171 8.71 3.18 11.41
C THR A 171 9.28 2.04 12.26
N ALA A 172 10.44 2.24 12.88
CA ALA A 172 11.02 1.27 13.83
C ALA A 172 10.07 0.91 14.98
N ASP A 173 9.23 1.85 15.40
CA ASP A 173 8.20 1.65 16.43
C ASP A 173 6.96 0.90 15.91
N GLY A 174 6.93 0.55 14.62
CA GLY A 174 5.83 -0.18 13.98
C GLY A 174 4.62 0.68 13.59
N ASN A 175 4.74 2.01 13.59
CA ASN A 175 3.73 2.91 13.05
C ASN A 175 3.75 2.90 11.52
N TYR A 176 2.65 3.28 10.90
CA TYR A 176 2.50 3.21 9.45
C TYR A 176 2.88 4.53 8.78
N ILE A 177 3.66 4.45 7.72
CA ILE A 177 3.97 5.57 6.84
C ILE A 177 3.19 5.37 5.55
N ILE A 178 2.34 6.33 5.21
CA ILE A 178 1.53 6.28 4.00
C ILE A 178 1.75 7.51 3.13
N ASN A 179 1.81 7.29 1.83
CA ASN A 179 1.75 8.34 0.85
C ASN A 179 0.29 8.72 0.62
N SER A 180 0.01 10.02 0.47
CA SER A 180 -1.36 10.51 0.40
C SER A 180 -1.47 11.83 -0.36
N SER A 181 -2.70 12.32 -0.46
CA SER A 181 -3.04 13.61 -1.05
C SER A 181 -3.78 14.48 -0.05
N ASP A 182 -3.56 15.80 -0.10
CA ASP A 182 -4.34 16.76 0.68
C ASP A 182 -5.74 16.93 0.07
N LYS A 183 -6.76 16.57 0.81
CA LYS A 183 -8.15 16.69 0.36
C LYS A 183 -8.73 18.09 0.52
N THR A 184 -8.05 18.93 1.27
CA THR A 184 -8.48 20.32 1.46
C THR A 184 -8.03 21.21 0.30
N ASP A 185 -7.02 20.78 -0.46
CA ASP A 185 -6.55 21.45 -1.68
C ASP A 185 -6.70 20.57 -2.91
N GLU A 186 -7.86 20.63 -3.53
CA GLU A 186 -8.22 19.84 -4.72
C GLU A 186 -7.41 20.17 -6.00
N ARG A 187 -6.44 21.07 -5.91
CA ARG A 187 -5.58 21.42 -7.07
C ARG A 187 -4.41 20.46 -7.23
N TYR A 188 -3.94 19.88 -6.13
CA TYR A 188 -2.74 19.05 -6.08
C TYR A 188 -3.04 17.66 -5.57
N THR A 189 -2.27 16.69 -6.02
CA THR A 189 -2.35 15.31 -5.57
C THR A 189 -0.96 14.73 -5.31
N GLU A 190 -0.90 13.64 -4.57
CA GLU A 190 0.30 12.81 -4.33
C GLU A 190 1.52 13.59 -3.82
N ASP A 191 1.31 14.51 -2.88
CA ASP A 191 2.35 15.35 -2.31
C ASP A 191 2.34 15.43 -0.77
N HIS A 192 1.59 14.53 -0.13
CA HIS A 192 1.50 14.41 1.32
C HIS A 192 1.96 13.04 1.79
N LEU A 193 2.51 12.99 2.98
CA LEU A 193 2.67 11.74 3.69
C LEU A 193 2.20 11.89 5.14
N TYR A 194 1.70 10.78 5.70
CA TYR A 194 1.29 10.70 7.08
C TYR A 194 2.06 9.60 7.78
N ILE A 195 2.49 9.87 9.01
CA ILE A 195 2.89 8.85 9.96
C ILE A 195 1.68 8.61 10.86
N LEU A 196 1.13 7.41 10.81
CA LEU A 196 -0.08 7.03 11.52
C LEU A 196 0.24 6.12 12.69
N ASP A 197 -0.38 6.38 13.82
CA ASP A 197 -0.41 5.43 14.92
C ASP A 197 -1.01 4.10 14.44
N ALA A 198 -0.26 3.03 14.57
CA ALA A 198 -0.64 1.73 14.03
C ALA A 198 -1.87 1.12 14.74
N GLN A 199 -2.25 1.57 15.92
CA GLN A 199 -3.40 1.07 16.63
C GLN A 199 -4.69 1.81 16.27
N THR A 200 -4.59 3.11 16.10
CA THR A 200 -5.74 4.01 15.96
C THR A 200 -5.94 4.57 14.55
N GLY A 201 -4.90 4.55 13.70
CA GLY A 201 -4.90 5.23 12.40
C GLY A 201 -4.84 6.76 12.50
N ILE A 202 -4.68 7.30 13.72
CA ILE A 202 -4.59 8.76 13.93
C ILE A 202 -3.23 9.24 13.45
N PRO A 203 -3.16 10.34 12.67
CA PRO A 203 -1.90 10.93 12.28
C PRO A 203 -1.09 11.40 13.50
N LEU A 204 0.08 10.82 13.68
CA LEU A 204 1.11 11.32 14.60
C LEU A 204 1.84 12.50 13.97
N GLN A 205 2.01 12.44 12.65
CA GLN A 205 2.66 13.51 11.89
C GLN A 205 2.07 13.60 10.47
N THR A 206 1.95 14.83 9.99
CA THR A 206 1.54 15.16 8.62
C THR A 206 2.63 15.97 7.96
N ILE A 207 3.08 15.58 6.80
CA ILE A 207 4.14 16.25 6.04
C ILE A 207 3.59 16.61 4.67
N ASN A 208 3.60 17.90 4.37
CA ASN A 208 3.23 18.46 3.08
C ASN A 208 4.51 18.84 2.34
N LEU A 209 4.80 18.20 1.22
CA LEU A 209 6.05 18.43 0.47
C LEU A 209 6.13 19.85 -0.12
N ARG A 210 5.01 20.53 -0.29
CA ARG A 210 4.96 21.95 -0.72
C ARG A 210 5.57 22.92 0.31
N ASP A 211 5.71 22.50 1.56
CA ASP A 211 6.37 23.29 2.60
C ASP A 211 7.90 23.30 2.43
N TYR A 212 8.47 22.37 1.65
CA TYR A 212 9.91 22.14 1.51
C TYR A 212 10.43 22.37 0.10
N LEU A 213 9.59 22.18 -0.92
CA LEU A 213 9.99 22.13 -2.33
C LEU A 213 9.28 23.18 -3.17
N ASP A 214 9.82 23.45 -4.34
CA ASP A 214 9.25 24.40 -5.29
C ASP A 214 8.25 23.72 -6.24
N ILE A 215 6.97 23.97 -6.02
CA ILE A 215 5.88 23.48 -6.89
C ILE A 215 5.92 24.05 -8.32
N ASN A 216 6.74 25.08 -8.57
CA ASN A 216 6.84 25.70 -9.89
C ASN A 216 7.92 25.06 -10.75
N ARG A 217 8.77 24.18 -10.20
CA ARG A 217 9.72 23.43 -11.02
C ARG A 217 8.95 22.61 -12.04
N PHE A 218 9.27 22.78 -13.30
CA PHE A 218 8.60 22.15 -14.45
C PHE A 218 7.10 22.49 -14.64
N LYS A 219 6.57 23.47 -13.92
CA LYS A 219 5.13 23.79 -13.94
C LYS A 219 4.57 24.00 -15.36
N ASP A 220 5.33 24.68 -16.21
CA ASP A 220 4.91 25.01 -17.58
C ASP A 220 5.32 23.95 -18.62
N THR A 221 6.20 23.02 -18.26
CA THR A 221 6.80 22.02 -19.15
C THR A 221 6.31 20.61 -18.89
N LEU A 222 5.86 20.30 -17.66
CA LEU A 222 5.36 18.97 -17.30
C LEU A 222 4.09 18.66 -18.15
N PRO A 223 4.10 17.58 -18.95
CA PRO A 223 2.98 17.25 -19.83
C PRO A 223 1.70 16.96 -19.05
N GLU A 224 0.54 17.31 -19.62
CA GLU A 224 -0.78 17.00 -19.05
C GLU A 224 -0.98 15.49 -18.81
N SER A 225 -0.38 14.64 -19.64
CA SER A 225 -0.38 13.19 -19.44
C SER A 225 0.35 12.70 -18.20
N VAL A 226 1.19 13.54 -17.62
CA VAL A 226 1.92 13.28 -16.36
C VAL A 226 1.20 13.93 -15.19
N LYS A 227 0.67 15.15 -15.37
CA LYS A 227 -0.07 15.87 -14.33
C LYS A 227 -1.40 15.23 -13.96
N GLY A 228 -2.08 14.62 -14.95
CA GLY A 228 -3.43 14.11 -14.73
C GLY A 228 -4.48 15.23 -14.57
N ASP A 229 -5.65 14.89 -14.04
CA ASP A 229 -6.77 15.82 -13.81
C ASP A 229 -6.52 16.78 -12.65
N LEU A 230 -5.69 16.38 -11.69
CA LEU A 230 -5.16 17.19 -10.58
C LEU A 230 -3.66 17.39 -10.81
N ASP A 231 -3.09 18.49 -10.34
CA ASP A 231 -1.66 18.77 -10.52
C ASP A 231 -0.80 17.80 -9.72
N ASP A 232 -0.40 16.71 -10.36
CA ASP A 232 0.48 15.67 -9.82
C ASP A 232 1.95 16.08 -10.00
N TRP A 233 2.28 17.23 -9.45
CA TRP A 233 3.55 17.91 -9.63
C TRP A 233 4.74 17.13 -9.07
N PHE A 234 4.56 16.37 -7.99
CA PHE A 234 5.63 15.60 -7.34
C PHE A 234 5.53 14.10 -7.62
N HIS A 235 4.32 13.54 -7.56
CA HIS A 235 4.05 12.12 -7.68
C HIS A 235 4.84 11.30 -6.65
N LEU A 236 4.51 11.51 -5.37
CA LEU A 236 5.14 10.83 -4.24
C LEU A 236 4.88 9.32 -4.33
N ASN A 237 5.86 8.55 -4.74
CA ASN A 237 5.70 7.12 -4.95
C ASN A 237 6.39 6.24 -3.89
N TYR A 238 7.29 6.80 -3.10
CA TYR A 238 7.91 6.10 -1.98
C TYR A 238 8.27 7.07 -0.85
N ALA A 239 8.04 6.64 0.40
CA ALA A 239 8.49 7.36 1.57
C ALA A 239 8.88 6.40 2.69
N MET A 240 9.92 6.74 3.46
CA MET A 240 10.36 6.02 4.64
C MET A 240 11.04 6.95 5.64
N ILE A 241 11.25 6.46 6.86
CA ILE A 241 12.09 7.13 7.86
C ILE A 241 13.52 6.60 7.73
N ASP A 242 14.48 7.52 7.76
CA ASP A 242 15.86 7.18 8.09
C ASP A 242 15.97 7.12 9.62
N GLU A 243 16.00 5.90 10.13
CA GLU A 243 16.00 5.65 11.58
C GLU A 243 17.28 6.12 12.27
N SER A 244 18.32 6.45 11.51
CA SER A 244 19.58 6.95 12.08
C SER A 244 19.47 8.36 12.64
N ASP A 245 18.56 9.19 12.08
CA ASP A 245 18.38 10.59 12.48
C ASP A 245 16.90 11.04 12.51
N GLU A 246 15.96 10.10 12.41
CA GLU A 246 14.51 10.33 12.46
C GLU A 246 14.00 11.29 11.35
N THR A 247 14.69 11.33 10.22
CA THR A 247 14.31 12.15 9.07
C THR A 247 13.52 11.34 8.04
N VAL A 248 12.84 12.03 7.14
CA VAL A 248 12.04 11.43 6.09
C VAL A 248 12.79 11.43 4.76
N ILE A 249 12.83 10.30 4.10
CA ILE A 249 13.20 10.15 2.70
C ILE A 249 11.92 10.09 1.88
N ALA A 250 11.80 10.93 0.86
CA ALA A 250 10.64 10.96 -0.05
C ALA A 250 11.09 10.99 -1.51
N SER A 251 10.46 10.14 -2.33
CA SER A 251 10.78 9.97 -3.75
C SER A 251 9.65 10.52 -4.63
N GLY A 252 9.97 11.46 -5.50
CA GLY A 252 9.05 12.11 -6.41
C GLY A 252 9.33 11.77 -7.88
N ARG A 253 8.43 11.01 -8.50
CA ARG A 253 8.56 10.58 -9.90
C ARG A 253 8.52 11.75 -10.88
N SER A 254 7.54 12.64 -10.73
CA SER A 254 7.35 13.78 -11.65
C SER A 254 8.45 14.84 -11.56
N GLN A 255 9.20 14.82 -10.46
CA GLN A 255 10.37 15.68 -10.28
C GLN A 255 11.69 14.97 -10.56
N SER A 256 11.69 13.64 -10.73
CA SER A 256 12.89 12.81 -10.80
C SER A 256 13.89 13.17 -9.71
N MET A 257 13.42 13.13 -8.47
CA MET A 257 14.24 13.46 -7.30
C MET A 257 13.87 12.60 -6.08
N VAL A 258 14.88 12.40 -5.23
CA VAL A 258 14.72 11.90 -3.86
C VAL A 258 15.16 13.00 -2.93
N VAL A 259 14.40 13.22 -1.87
CA VAL A 259 14.70 14.28 -0.90
C VAL A 259 14.78 13.71 0.51
N LYS A 260 15.65 14.26 1.33
CA LYS A 260 15.68 14.03 2.77
C LYS A 260 15.27 15.30 3.50
N LEU A 261 14.31 15.18 4.40
CA LEU A 261 13.77 16.30 5.14
C LEU A 261 13.57 15.97 6.61
N ASP A 262 13.77 16.96 7.45
CA ASP A 262 13.51 16.88 8.89
C ASP A 262 12.12 17.47 9.16
N PRO A 263 11.12 16.64 9.48
CA PRO A 263 9.76 17.10 9.66
C PRO A 263 9.56 17.85 11.00
N THR A 264 10.46 17.66 11.95
CA THR A 264 10.42 18.34 13.27
C THR A 264 10.90 19.79 13.16
N THR A 265 12.03 19.99 12.50
CA THR A 265 12.61 21.35 12.29
C THR A 265 12.06 22.02 11.04
N LYS A 266 11.31 21.30 10.21
CA LYS A 266 10.83 21.73 8.89
C LYS A 266 11.96 22.18 7.96
N GLN A 267 13.06 21.44 7.96
CA GLN A 267 14.22 21.72 7.12
C GLN A 267 14.44 20.64 6.09
N LEU A 268 14.72 21.06 4.86
CA LEU A 268 15.29 20.19 3.85
C LEU A 268 16.74 19.89 4.21
N LYS A 269 17.15 18.63 4.12
CA LYS A 269 18.54 18.20 4.37
C LYS A 269 19.33 18.14 3.07
N TRP A 270 18.83 17.40 2.08
CA TRP A 270 19.43 17.29 0.76
C TRP A 270 18.40 16.91 -0.31
N ILE A 271 18.81 17.15 -1.56
CA ILE A 271 18.11 16.74 -2.78
C ILE A 271 19.07 15.91 -3.63
N LEU A 272 18.68 14.70 -3.97
CA LEU A 272 19.31 13.88 -5.00
C LEU A 272 18.44 13.90 -6.26
N GLY A 273 18.94 14.47 -7.33
CA GLY A 273 18.26 14.60 -8.63
C GLY A 273 18.99 15.56 -9.56
N ALA A 274 18.70 15.49 -10.85
CA ALA A 274 19.31 16.36 -11.85
C ALA A 274 19.02 17.84 -11.54
N PRO A 275 20.00 18.76 -11.72
CA PRO A 275 19.91 20.16 -11.28
C PRO A 275 19.02 21.05 -12.16
N ASP A 276 18.43 20.50 -13.26
CA ASP A 276 17.65 21.25 -14.21
C ASP A 276 16.46 21.95 -13.53
N GLU A 277 16.30 23.22 -13.80
CA GLU A 277 15.25 24.13 -13.31
C GLU A 277 15.09 24.17 -11.77
N VAL A 278 16.08 23.73 -11.00
CA VAL A 278 16.08 23.91 -9.55
C VAL A 278 16.34 25.38 -9.22
N ASN A 279 15.46 26.00 -8.44
CA ASN A 279 15.57 27.42 -8.09
C ASN A 279 16.76 27.69 -7.17
N GLU A 280 17.21 28.97 -7.09
CA GLU A 280 18.41 29.39 -6.34
C GLU A 280 18.30 29.08 -4.83
N GLN A 281 17.11 29.01 -4.26
CA GLN A 281 16.91 28.74 -2.83
C GLN A 281 17.16 27.27 -2.49
N LEU A 282 16.86 26.36 -3.43
CA LEU A 282 17.02 24.92 -3.25
C LEU A 282 18.37 24.39 -3.73
N LYS A 283 19.10 25.12 -4.59
CA LYS A 283 20.45 24.72 -5.06
C LYS A 283 21.43 24.33 -3.95
N PRO A 284 21.48 25.01 -2.80
CA PRO A 284 22.41 24.65 -1.72
C PRO A 284 22.16 23.22 -1.14
N TYR A 285 20.99 22.64 -1.38
CA TYR A 285 20.62 21.31 -0.91
C TYR A 285 20.89 20.21 -1.95
N LEU A 286 21.27 20.58 -3.19
CA LEU A 286 21.62 19.60 -4.22
C LEU A 286 22.91 18.87 -3.86
N LEU A 287 22.84 17.53 -3.92
CA LEU A 287 24.03 16.70 -3.80
C LEU A 287 24.92 16.84 -5.04
N THR A 288 26.22 16.89 -4.82
CA THR A 288 27.23 16.97 -5.89
C THR A 288 27.68 15.57 -6.28
N PRO A 289 27.48 15.13 -7.53
CA PRO A 289 27.98 13.85 -8.00
C PRO A 289 29.50 13.76 -7.95
N ILE A 290 30.02 12.61 -7.50
CA ILE A 290 31.43 12.27 -7.55
C ILE A 290 31.62 10.90 -8.20
N GLY A 291 32.83 10.60 -8.66
CA GLY A 291 33.16 9.37 -9.38
C GLY A 291 32.92 9.47 -10.89
N GLU A 292 33.54 8.55 -11.63
CA GLU A 292 33.54 8.58 -13.12
C GLU A 292 32.28 7.91 -13.72
N ASN A 293 31.60 7.06 -12.95
CA ASN A 293 30.47 6.23 -13.42
C ASN A 293 29.11 6.78 -13.00
N PHE A 294 29.04 7.98 -12.43
CA PHE A 294 27.78 8.54 -11.98
C PHE A 294 26.86 8.90 -13.15
N THR A 295 25.61 8.46 -13.05
CA THR A 295 24.54 8.87 -13.95
C THR A 295 23.27 9.18 -13.17
N TRP A 296 22.52 10.21 -13.61
CA TRP A 296 21.24 10.58 -13.01
C TRP A 296 20.17 9.51 -13.27
N PHE A 297 19.20 9.44 -12.38
CA PHE A 297 17.98 8.65 -12.54
C PHE A 297 16.81 9.53 -12.97
N PHE A 298 15.80 8.90 -13.57
CA PHE A 298 14.60 9.59 -14.07
C PHE A 298 13.34 8.76 -13.86
N ALA A 299 12.28 9.41 -13.34
CA ALA A 299 10.97 8.81 -13.06
C ALA A 299 11.04 7.57 -12.15
N GLN A 300 11.95 7.57 -11.19
CA GLN A 300 12.31 6.46 -10.31
C GLN A 300 11.17 5.99 -9.40
N HIS A 301 11.31 4.74 -8.90
CA HIS A 301 10.47 4.12 -7.88
C HIS A 301 11.34 3.45 -6.80
N SER A 302 10.71 3.04 -5.68
CA SER A 302 11.32 2.18 -4.65
C SER A 302 12.62 2.73 -4.06
N SER A 303 12.63 3.98 -3.62
CA SER A 303 13.83 4.61 -3.04
C SER A 303 13.99 4.26 -1.57
N LYS A 304 14.88 3.32 -1.25
CA LYS A 304 15.06 2.75 0.10
C LYS A 304 16.44 3.09 0.66
N VAL A 305 16.48 3.50 1.92
CA VAL A 305 17.73 3.57 2.69
C VAL A 305 18.09 2.18 3.18
N LEU A 306 19.35 1.81 3.06
CA LEU A 306 19.91 0.58 3.57
C LEU A 306 20.53 0.77 4.96
N GLU A 307 20.81 -0.32 5.64
CA GLU A 307 21.72 -0.28 6.79
C GLU A 307 23.07 0.28 6.39
N ASP A 308 23.83 0.83 7.35
CA ASP A 308 25.18 1.35 7.11
C ASP A 308 26.13 0.25 6.64
N LEU A 309 26.36 0.19 5.31
CA LEU A 309 27.16 -0.86 4.68
C LEU A 309 28.67 -0.58 4.76
N ASP A 310 29.10 0.67 4.94
CA ASP A 310 30.50 1.05 4.99
C ASP A 310 31.01 1.43 6.40
N GLN A 311 30.12 1.41 7.39
CA GLN A 311 30.38 1.76 8.78
C GLN A 311 30.87 3.22 8.95
N ASN A 312 30.40 4.11 8.10
CA ASN A 312 30.70 5.52 8.15
C ASN A 312 29.45 6.33 8.52
N PRO A 313 29.35 6.89 9.72
CA PRO A 313 28.16 7.60 10.17
C PRO A 313 27.86 8.90 9.40
N ASP A 314 28.78 9.35 8.53
CA ASP A 314 28.56 10.51 7.67
C ASP A 314 27.91 10.12 6.32
N THR A 315 27.69 8.83 6.07
CA THR A 315 27.15 8.32 4.80
C THR A 315 25.82 7.63 4.96
N VAL A 316 24.99 7.72 3.91
CA VAL A 316 23.72 7.01 3.76
C VAL A 316 23.77 6.20 2.47
N ASP A 317 23.51 4.91 2.56
CA ASP A 317 23.36 4.04 1.40
C ASP A 317 21.91 4.05 0.93
N LEU A 318 21.66 4.43 -0.31
CA LEU A 318 20.32 4.54 -0.92
C LEU A 318 20.24 3.67 -2.17
N ILE A 319 19.25 2.79 -2.24
CA ILE A 319 18.91 2.08 -3.48
C ILE A 319 17.62 2.62 -4.08
N LEU A 320 17.50 2.57 -5.40
CA LEU A 320 16.28 2.90 -6.11
C LEU A 320 16.20 2.16 -7.44
N PHE A 321 14.97 2.02 -7.95
CA PHE A 321 14.74 1.58 -9.32
C PHE A 321 14.59 2.82 -10.22
N ASP A 322 15.55 3.02 -11.10
CA ASP A 322 15.55 4.06 -12.12
C ASP A 322 14.79 3.58 -13.36
N ASN A 323 13.55 4.02 -13.52
CA ASN A 323 12.76 3.67 -14.70
C ASN A 323 13.37 4.27 -15.98
N HIS A 324 14.20 5.30 -15.85
CA HIS A 324 14.94 5.98 -16.91
C HIS A 324 14.05 6.50 -18.04
N VAL A 325 12.87 6.97 -17.66
CA VAL A 325 11.82 7.40 -18.60
C VAL A 325 11.89 8.91 -18.82
N ASP A 326 11.80 9.29 -20.08
CA ASP A 326 11.59 10.69 -20.46
C ASP A 326 10.17 11.13 -20.15
N ILE A 327 10.02 11.90 -19.09
CA ILE A 327 8.74 12.53 -18.72
C ILE A 327 8.50 13.87 -19.44
N GLY A 328 9.37 14.23 -20.40
CA GLY A 328 9.18 15.39 -21.30
C GLY A 328 9.67 16.73 -20.76
N VAL A 329 10.41 16.75 -19.64
CA VAL A 329 10.91 17.98 -19.02
C VAL A 329 12.44 18.11 -19.06
N PHE A 330 13.15 17.00 -19.26
CA PHE A 330 14.60 17.00 -19.30
C PHE A 330 15.14 17.11 -20.73
N PRO A 331 16.19 17.93 -20.96
CA PRO A 331 16.72 18.13 -22.31
C PRO A 331 17.40 16.86 -22.84
N ARG A 332 16.90 16.30 -23.92
CA ARG A 332 17.45 15.10 -24.60
C ARG A 332 18.91 15.23 -25.00
N GLU A 333 19.37 16.45 -25.23
CA GLU A 333 20.78 16.73 -25.57
C GLU A 333 21.71 16.46 -24.39
N SER A 334 21.21 16.69 -23.16
CA SER A 334 21.94 16.44 -21.91
C SER A 334 21.79 14.99 -21.44
N TYR A 335 20.66 14.34 -21.77
CA TYR A 335 20.29 12.99 -21.33
C TYR A 335 19.85 12.13 -22.52
N PRO A 336 20.80 11.75 -23.41
CA PRO A 336 20.47 11.10 -24.68
C PRO A 336 20.02 9.65 -24.54
N ASP A 337 20.27 9.02 -23.40
CA ASP A 337 19.97 7.62 -23.07
C ASP A 337 18.60 7.38 -22.46
N LEU A 338 17.82 8.44 -22.19
CA LEU A 338 16.45 8.32 -21.71
C LEU A 338 15.61 7.37 -22.60
N ASN A 339 14.83 6.50 -21.98
CA ASN A 339 14.00 5.45 -22.60
C ASN A 339 14.80 4.30 -23.27
N GLN A 340 16.09 4.20 -23.07
CA GLN A 340 16.89 3.11 -23.66
C GLN A 340 16.95 1.86 -22.77
N TYR A 341 16.90 2.04 -21.46
CA TYR A 341 16.92 0.97 -20.45
C TYR A 341 16.24 1.44 -19.17
N SER A 342 15.93 0.52 -18.28
CA SER A 342 15.69 0.78 -16.85
C SER A 342 16.70 0.00 -16.03
N ARG A 343 16.96 0.45 -14.79
CA ARG A 343 18.02 -0.16 -13.96
C ARG A 343 17.73 -0.04 -12.46
N ALA A 344 18.29 -0.91 -11.67
CA ALA A 344 18.47 -0.71 -10.23
C ALA A 344 19.79 0.01 -9.97
N VAL A 345 19.83 0.92 -9.00
CA VAL A 345 21.01 1.71 -8.67
C VAL A 345 21.18 1.78 -7.16
N HIS A 346 22.45 1.70 -6.72
CA HIS A 346 22.88 1.96 -5.36
C HIS A 346 23.75 3.22 -5.33
N TYR A 347 23.31 4.22 -4.60
CA TYR A 347 24.02 5.46 -4.33
C TYR A 347 24.50 5.49 -2.89
N ARG A 348 25.71 6.02 -2.68
CA ARG A 348 26.25 6.41 -1.37
C ARG A 348 26.29 7.91 -1.26
N ILE A 349 25.61 8.46 -0.28
CA ILE A 349 25.48 9.88 -0.04
C ILE A 349 26.34 10.24 1.17
N ASN A 350 27.29 11.17 1.02
CA ASN A 350 27.99 11.77 2.15
C ASN A 350 27.26 13.06 2.54
N GLU A 351 26.54 12.99 3.64
CA GLU A 351 25.68 14.09 4.11
C GLU A 351 26.48 15.31 4.63
N ARG A 352 27.67 15.06 5.16
CA ARG A 352 28.55 16.15 5.63
C ARG A 352 29.19 16.92 4.47
N GLU A 353 29.58 16.21 3.41
CA GLU A 353 30.25 16.81 2.26
C GLU A 353 29.27 17.17 1.14
N MET A 354 28.01 16.82 1.29
CA MET A 354 26.94 17.01 0.29
C MET A 354 27.31 16.43 -1.07
N THR A 355 27.85 15.20 -1.06
CA THR A 355 28.25 14.48 -2.27
C THR A 355 27.50 13.16 -2.41
N VAL A 356 27.43 12.67 -3.64
CA VAL A 356 26.83 11.37 -3.96
C VAL A 356 27.69 10.59 -4.94
N GLU A 357 27.88 9.31 -4.69
CA GLU A 357 28.60 8.38 -5.54
C GLU A 357 27.69 7.22 -5.96
N GLN A 358 27.77 6.81 -7.23
CA GLN A 358 27.11 5.59 -7.70
C GLN A 358 28.01 4.40 -7.38
N ILE A 359 27.56 3.53 -6.46
CA ILE A 359 28.35 2.39 -5.96
C ILE A 359 28.13 1.15 -6.82
N TRP A 360 26.89 0.93 -7.27
CA TRP A 360 26.50 -0.26 -8.02
C TRP A 360 25.30 0.08 -8.92
N SER A 361 25.19 -0.61 -10.05
CA SER A 361 23.98 -0.59 -10.87
C SER A 361 23.82 -1.88 -11.65
N PHE A 362 22.55 -2.18 -12.03
CA PHE A 362 22.20 -3.36 -12.81
C PHE A 362 21.06 -3.01 -13.77
N GLY A 363 21.22 -3.35 -15.05
CA GLY A 363 20.17 -3.21 -16.06
C GLY A 363 20.64 -2.58 -17.36
N GLU A 364 21.57 -1.63 -17.33
CA GLU A 364 22.05 -0.88 -18.50
C GLU A 364 22.64 -1.78 -19.60
N ASN A 365 23.27 -2.87 -19.18
CA ASN A 365 24.00 -3.78 -20.05
C ASN A 365 23.20 -5.06 -20.41
N LEU A 366 21.92 -5.14 -20.03
CA LEU A 366 21.09 -6.28 -20.41
C LEU A 366 20.88 -6.33 -21.93
N SER A 367 20.91 -7.55 -22.49
CA SER A 367 20.68 -7.76 -23.92
C SER A 367 19.65 -8.88 -24.11
N PRO A 368 18.45 -8.57 -24.64
CA PRO A 368 17.97 -7.24 -25.02
C PRO A 368 17.80 -6.32 -23.81
N ALA A 369 17.90 -5.02 -24.01
CA ALA A 369 17.64 -4.02 -22.99
C ALA A 369 16.19 -4.12 -22.51
N LEU A 370 15.98 -3.95 -21.20
CA LEU A 370 14.67 -3.94 -20.57
C LEU A 370 14.30 -2.51 -20.19
N THR A 371 13.05 -2.14 -20.48
CA THR A 371 12.46 -0.88 -20.04
C THR A 371 11.18 -1.16 -19.28
N SER A 372 11.09 -0.67 -18.04
CA SER A 372 9.89 -0.66 -17.22
C SER A 372 9.50 0.78 -16.96
N THR A 373 8.43 1.24 -17.61
CA THR A 373 8.10 2.67 -17.65
C THR A 373 7.41 3.20 -16.41
N ILE A 374 6.89 2.31 -15.58
CA ILE A 374 6.19 2.61 -14.33
C ILE A 374 6.53 1.54 -13.30
N ILE A 375 6.21 1.78 -12.02
CA ILE A 375 6.39 0.83 -10.91
C ILE A 375 7.80 0.23 -10.86
N SER A 376 7.95 -1.00 -10.42
CA SER A 376 9.23 -1.70 -10.25
C SER A 376 9.88 -1.45 -8.90
N GLU A 377 10.73 -2.37 -8.49
CA GLU A 377 11.26 -2.39 -7.14
C GLU A 377 12.69 -2.91 -7.09
N VAL A 378 13.42 -2.46 -6.08
CA VAL A 378 14.72 -3.01 -5.71
C VAL A 378 14.80 -3.18 -4.20
N ASP A 379 15.32 -4.34 -3.77
CA ASP A 379 15.58 -4.65 -2.36
C ASP A 379 17.00 -5.20 -2.17
N TYR A 380 17.57 -4.88 -1.02
CA TYR A 380 18.83 -5.50 -0.59
C TYR A 380 18.55 -6.69 0.32
N LEU A 381 19.14 -7.82 0.03
CA LEU A 381 19.05 -9.05 0.81
C LEU A 381 20.33 -9.25 1.61
N PRO A 382 20.38 -8.87 2.90
CA PRO A 382 21.63 -8.88 3.66
C PRO A 382 22.18 -10.29 3.91
N LYS A 383 21.34 -11.31 3.99
CA LYS A 383 21.75 -12.72 4.19
C LYS A 383 22.56 -13.25 3.01
N THR A 384 22.18 -12.90 1.79
CA THR A 384 22.83 -13.35 0.55
C THR A 384 23.79 -12.32 -0.03
N LYS A 385 23.76 -11.08 0.49
CA LYS A 385 24.48 -9.92 -0.06
C LYS A 385 24.17 -9.72 -1.55
N SER A 386 22.89 -9.77 -1.87
CA SER A 386 22.36 -9.62 -3.22
C SER A 386 21.31 -8.53 -3.29
N MET A 387 21.04 -8.04 -4.49
CA MET A 387 19.94 -7.14 -4.83
C MET A 387 18.84 -7.96 -5.51
N LEU A 388 17.61 -7.83 -5.01
CA LEU A 388 16.42 -8.34 -5.67
C LEU A 388 15.85 -7.21 -6.53
N VAL A 389 15.77 -7.42 -7.84
CA VAL A 389 15.39 -6.36 -8.80
C VAL A 389 14.16 -6.81 -9.59
N LEU A 390 13.04 -6.14 -9.37
CA LEU A 390 11.79 -6.36 -10.09
C LEU A 390 11.62 -5.32 -11.20
N TYR A 391 11.54 -5.78 -12.44
CA TYR A 391 10.99 -5.03 -13.55
C TYR A 391 9.50 -5.35 -13.63
N GLY A 392 8.66 -4.49 -13.07
CA GLY A 392 7.25 -4.80 -12.83
C GLY A 392 6.32 -4.57 -14.02
N PHE A 393 6.76 -3.83 -15.04
CA PHE A 393 5.95 -3.50 -16.22
C PHE A 393 6.79 -3.45 -17.49
N ILE A 394 7.03 -4.61 -18.08
CA ILE A 394 7.81 -4.76 -19.30
C ILE A 394 7.00 -5.39 -20.43
N GLN A 395 7.38 -5.10 -21.68
CA GLN A 395 6.79 -5.75 -22.84
C GLN A 395 7.35 -7.18 -22.99
N LEU A 396 6.46 -8.16 -22.91
CA LEU A 396 6.75 -9.58 -23.12
C LEU A 396 5.97 -10.07 -24.36
N ASN A 397 6.60 -10.08 -25.53
CA ASN A 397 5.94 -10.46 -26.79
C ASN A 397 4.66 -9.66 -27.06
N GLN A 398 3.47 -10.26 -26.80
CA GLN A 398 2.17 -9.64 -27.04
C GLN A 398 1.45 -9.19 -25.75
N SER A 399 2.07 -9.37 -24.59
CA SER A 399 1.52 -9.01 -23.28
C SER A 399 2.47 -8.11 -22.52
N MET A 400 1.96 -7.46 -21.48
CA MET A 400 2.77 -6.83 -20.46
C MET A 400 2.96 -7.80 -19.30
N GLY A 401 4.10 -7.75 -18.64
CA GLY A 401 4.41 -8.62 -17.50
C GLY A 401 5.60 -8.11 -16.72
N GLY A 402 6.30 -8.99 -16.01
CA GLY A 402 7.45 -8.63 -15.20
C GLY A 402 8.61 -9.61 -15.31
N LYS A 403 9.77 -9.16 -14.84
CA LYS A 403 10.96 -9.99 -14.58
C LYS A 403 11.54 -9.69 -13.21
N LEU A 404 11.91 -10.73 -12.52
CA LEU A 404 12.60 -10.66 -11.25
C LEU A 404 14.01 -11.19 -11.43
N PHE A 405 14.98 -10.42 -10.96
CA PHE A 405 16.38 -10.83 -10.88
C PHE A 405 16.84 -10.81 -9.44
N GLU A 406 17.64 -11.78 -9.06
CA GLU A 406 18.52 -11.66 -7.91
C GLU A 406 19.95 -11.54 -8.43
N VAL A 407 20.65 -10.49 -8.00
CA VAL A 407 21.96 -10.12 -8.55
C VAL A 407 22.93 -9.87 -7.40
N SER A 408 24.17 -10.30 -7.52
CA SER A 408 25.20 -10.01 -6.52
C SER A 408 25.31 -8.50 -6.28
N ALA A 409 25.29 -8.06 -5.00
CA ALA A 409 25.48 -6.66 -4.64
C ALA A 409 26.94 -6.16 -4.84
N THR A 410 27.87 -7.06 -5.14
CA THR A 410 29.29 -6.75 -5.39
C THR A 410 29.71 -6.89 -6.85
N ASP A 411 28.94 -7.63 -7.65
CA ASP A 411 29.17 -7.81 -9.09
C ASP A 411 27.84 -7.87 -9.84
N SER A 412 27.47 -6.80 -10.50
CA SER A 412 26.21 -6.70 -11.26
C SER A 412 26.12 -7.61 -12.50
N ASN A 413 27.21 -8.29 -12.88
CA ASN A 413 27.18 -9.30 -13.92
C ASN A 413 26.84 -10.70 -13.38
N ASP A 414 26.89 -10.89 -12.07
CA ASP A 414 26.60 -12.18 -11.42
C ASP A 414 25.11 -12.28 -11.09
N ILE A 415 24.32 -12.75 -12.06
CA ILE A 415 22.89 -13.01 -11.92
C ILE A 415 22.70 -14.36 -11.24
N LEU A 416 22.20 -14.34 -10.03
CA LEU A 416 21.96 -15.51 -9.18
C LEU A 416 20.64 -16.20 -9.51
N MET A 417 19.60 -15.41 -9.87
CA MET A 417 18.28 -15.91 -10.24
C MET A 417 17.63 -14.99 -11.27
N GLU A 418 16.85 -15.58 -12.18
CA GLU A 418 15.96 -14.86 -13.09
C GLU A 418 14.62 -15.59 -13.20
N MET A 419 13.52 -14.89 -12.92
CA MET A 419 12.16 -15.34 -13.16
C MET A 419 11.42 -14.39 -14.10
N THR A 420 10.54 -14.96 -14.93
CA THR A 420 9.65 -14.19 -15.79
C THR A 420 8.20 -14.41 -15.34
N PHE A 421 7.46 -13.32 -15.19
CA PHE A 421 6.05 -13.28 -14.85
C PHE A 421 5.24 -12.87 -16.07
N ASN A 422 4.34 -13.72 -16.51
CA ASN A 422 3.52 -13.48 -17.69
C ASN A 422 2.04 -13.74 -17.40
N LYS A 423 1.17 -12.93 -17.98
CA LYS A 423 -0.28 -13.08 -17.90
C LYS A 423 -0.89 -12.53 -19.20
N GLU A 424 -1.98 -13.08 -19.67
CA GLU A 424 -2.67 -12.55 -20.84
C GLU A 424 -3.18 -11.12 -20.60
N GLY A 425 -2.91 -10.21 -21.52
CA GLY A 425 -3.35 -8.83 -21.46
C GLY A 425 -2.31 -7.85 -20.89
N ILE A 426 -2.81 -6.77 -20.30
CA ILE A 426 -1.98 -5.79 -19.58
C ILE A 426 -1.92 -6.22 -18.12
N ASN A 427 -0.75 -6.43 -17.61
CA ASN A 427 -0.53 -6.84 -16.23
C ASN A 427 0.65 -6.09 -15.61
N HIS A 428 0.49 -5.73 -14.35
CA HIS A 428 1.50 -5.09 -13.52
C HIS A 428 1.90 -6.04 -12.39
N ILE A 429 3.19 -6.26 -12.19
CA ILE A 429 3.68 -6.82 -10.95
C ILE A 429 4.12 -5.63 -10.09
N TYR A 430 3.26 -5.23 -9.17
CA TYR A 430 3.42 -3.95 -8.48
C TYR A 430 4.54 -3.99 -7.45
N ALA A 431 4.57 -5.02 -6.63
CA ALA A 431 5.54 -5.20 -5.57
C ALA A 431 5.93 -6.67 -5.44
N ILE A 432 7.11 -6.90 -4.90
CA ILE A 432 7.58 -8.22 -4.50
C ILE A 432 8.27 -8.11 -3.15
N ASP A 433 7.93 -9.02 -2.24
CA ASP A 433 8.58 -9.14 -0.94
C ASP A 433 9.10 -10.57 -0.75
N THR A 434 10.08 -10.76 0.10
CA THR A 434 10.64 -12.09 0.40
C THR A 434 10.32 -12.48 1.82
N LEU A 435 9.92 -13.71 2.01
CA LEU A 435 9.65 -14.29 3.32
C LEU A 435 10.07 -15.75 3.36
N THR A 436 10.25 -16.27 4.55
CA THR A 436 10.40 -17.70 4.77
C THR A 436 9.08 -18.30 5.25
N PHE A 437 8.88 -19.59 5.00
CA PHE A 437 7.62 -20.22 5.32
C PHE A 437 7.28 -20.22 6.82
N ASP A 438 8.27 -20.21 7.67
CA ASP A 438 8.17 -20.13 9.13
C ASP A 438 7.87 -18.72 9.66
N GLU A 439 8.06 -17.67 8.84
CA GLU A 439 7.64 -16.30 9.16
C GLU A 439 6.11 -16.10 9.00
N LEU A 440 5.44 -17.02 8.29
CA LEU A 440 4.00 -16.96 8.13
C LEU A 440 3.28 -17.23 9.45
N ASN A 441 2.44 -16.32 9.88
CA ASN A 441 1.52 -16.60 10.98
C ASN A 441 0.36 -17.46 10.47
N LEU A 442 0.41 -18.76 10.71
CA LEU A 442 -0.63 -19.72 10.31
C LEU A 442 -1.56 -20.12 11.47
N ASN A 443 -1.40 -19.53 12.65
CA ASN A 443 -2.22 -19.79 13.84
C ASN A 443 -3.52 -18.97 13.79
N TYR A 444 -4.42 -19.34 12.90
CA TYR A 444 -5.73 -18.69 12.82
C TYR A 444 -6.80 -19.56 13.46
N SER A 445 -7.48 -19.03 14.47
CA SER A 445 -8.75 -19.60 14.91
C SER A 445 -9.84 -19.15 13.94
N PHE A 446 -10.44 -20.08 13.21
CA PHE A 446 -11.69 -19.85 12.48
C PHE A 446 -12.86 -19.70 13.45
N THR A 447 -12.78 -18.76 14.37
CA THR A 447 -13.99 -18.29 15.01
C THR A 447 -14.72 -17.48 13.96
N ASN A 448 -16.02 -17.74 13.77
CA ASN A 448 -16.91 -16.87 13.01
C ASN A 448 -17.04 -15.50 13.73
N SER A 449 -15.94 -14.83 14.01
CA SER A 449 -15.96 -13.44 14.38
C SER A 449 -16.27 -12.69 13.09
N ASN A 450 -17.48 -12.19 13.00
CA ASN A 450 -17.84 -11.22 11.99
C ASN A 450 -16.71 -10.19 11.94
N ALA A 451 -16.21 -9.90 10.76
CA ALA A 451 -15.18 -8.85 10.52
C ALA A 451 -15.59 -7.49 11.15
N THR A 452 -16.87 -7.28 11.37
CA THR A 452 -17.48 -6.15 12.06
C THR A 452 -17.07 -5.99 13.53
N SER A 453 -16.63 -7.03 14.23
CA SER A 453 -16.24 -6.88 15.65
C SER A 453 -14.84 -6.30 15.87
N LEU A 454 -13.96 -6.34 14.86
CA LEU A 454 -12.58 -5.85 14.97
C LEU A 454 -12.43 -4.37 14.59
N ALA A 455 -13.34 -3.83 13.81
CA ALA A 455 -13.35 -2.41 13.43
C ALA A 455 -13.61 -1.45 14.62
N LYS A 456 -13.99 -1.98 15.76
CA LYS A 456 -14.47 -1.25 16.93
C LYS A 456 -13.42 -0.44 17.68
N GLU A 457 -12.20 -0.93 17.78
CA GLU A 457 -11.22 -0.36 18.71
C GLU A 457 -10.48 0.86 18.12
N ASN A 458 -10.55 1.12 16.82
CA ASN A 458 -9.56 1.94 16.15
C ASN A 458 -10.08 3.21 15.45
N LEU A 459 -11.37 3.52 15.52
CA LEU A 459 -11.95 4.63 14.73
C LEU A 459 -12.57 5.75 15.57
N MET A 460 -12.32 5.78 16.85
CA MET A 460 -12.91 6.75 17.74
C MET A 460 -12.17 8.09 17.73
N SER A 461 -12.52 8.96 16.81
CA SER A 461 -12.58 10.37 17.18
C SER A 461 -13.91 10.59 17.89
N PHE A 462 -13.89 10.76 19.20
CA PHE A 462 -15.08 11.23 19.92
C PHE A 462 -15.44 12.59 19.36
N LYS A 463 -16.55 12.64 18.60
CA LYS A 463 -17.08 13.91 18.10
C LYS A 463 -17.98 14.47 19.19
N GLU A 464 -17.62 15.63 19.70
CA GLU A 464 -18.51 16.38 20.59
C GLU A 464 -19.73 16.83 19.80
N PRO A 465 -20.94 16.75 20.37
CA PRO A 465 -22.13 17.27 19.74
C PRO A 465 -22.00 18.78 19.44
N LEU A 466 -22.30 19.17 18.21
CA LEU A 466 -22.27 20.58 17.80
C LEU A 466 -23.62 21.26 18.13
N ASN A 467 -23.54 22.45 18.70
CA ASN A 467 -24.69 23.34 18.77
C ASN A 467 -24.82 24.13 17.46
N LEU A 468 -25.74 23.74 16.60
CA LEU A 468 -26.03 24.46 15.37
C LEU A 468 -27.34 25.25 15.52
N ASP A 469 -27.40 26.43 14.86
CA ASP A 469 -28.60 27.22 14.75
C ASP A 469 -29.71 26.47 14.00
N ASN A 470 -30.96 26.89 14.18
CA ASN A 470 -32.08 26.29 13.48
C ASN A 470 -31.91 26.36 11.96
N PRO A 471 -32.24 25.29 11.22
CA PRO A 471 -32.14 25.29 9.78
C PRO A 471 -33.00 26.36 9.12
N THR A 472 -32.46 27.02 8.12
CA THR A 472 -33.21 28.02 7.34
C THR A 472 -34.10 27.37 6.28
N GLN A 473 -33.78 26.13 5.89
CA GLN A 473 -34.54 25.33 4.93
C GLN A 473 -34.45 23.84 5.29
N THR A 474 -35.52 23.10 4.97
CA THR A 474 -35.55 21.64 5.05
C THR A 474 -35.78 21.06 3.66
N LYS A 475 -35.01 20.05 3.28
CA LYS A 475 -35.10 19.33 2.00
C LYS A 475 -35.05 17.82 2.26
N SER A 476 -35.59 17.04 1.33
CA SER A 476 -35.45 15.59 1.36
C SER A 476 -34.09 15.19 0.80
N TYR A 477 -33.42 14.30 1.50
CA TYR A 477 -32.19 13.65 1.00
C TYR A 477 -32.58 12.31 0.37
N ASP A 478 -32.14 12.08 -0.85
CA ASP A 478 -32.36 10.79 -1.50
C ASP A 478 -31.41 9.75 -0.89
N SER A 479 -31.95 8.86 -0.06
CA SER A 479 -31.19 7.81 0.65
C SER A 479 -30.47 6.85 -0.29
N SER A 480 -30.76 6.87 -1.59
CA SER A 480 -29.98 6.12 -2.58
C SER A 480 -28.54 6.61 -2.73
N PHE A 481 -28.22 7.80 -2.23
CA PHE A 481 -26.87 8.33 -2.14
C PHE A 481 -26.07 7.76 -0.96
N LEU A 482 -26.71 7.09 0.00
CA LEU A 482 -26.00 6.36 1.06
C LEU A 482 -25.67 4.95 0.56
N SER A 483 -24.40 4.62 0.59
CA SER A 483 -23.91 3.30 0.19
C SER A 483 -23.86 2.33 1.37
N THR A 484 -23.53 2.85 2.56
CA THR A 484 -23.48 2.09 3.80
C THR A 484 -24.10 2.89 4.93
N ILE A 485 -24.96 2.24 5.72
CA ILE A 485 -25.41 2.70 7.03
C ILE A 485 -25.39 1.47 7.92
N GLU A 486 -24.47 1.43 8.85
CA GLU A 486 -24.32 0.31 9.77
C GLU A 486 -24.11 0.82 11.19
N LEU A 487 -24.80 0.24 12.15
CA LEU A 487 -24.62 0.50 13.56
C LEU A 487 -24.04 -0.75 14.21
N VAL A 488 -22.83 -0.65 14.69
CA VAL A 488 -22.12 -1.75 15.38
C VAL A 488 -21.71 -1.25 16.76
N ASP A 489 -22.27 -1.84 17.79
CA ASP A 489 -21.93 -1.56 19.19
C ASP A 489 -21.89 -0.05 19.54
N ASP A 490 -22.95 0.66 19.17
CA ASP A 490 -23.12 2.10 19.38
C ASP A 490 -22.20 3.00 18.53
N VAL A 491 -21.42 2.43 17.58
CA VAL A 491 -20.70 3.20 16.56
C VAL A 491 -21.48 3.17 15.25
N LEU A 492 -21.83 4.35 14.74
CA LEU A 492 -22.49 4.52 13.45
C LEU A 492 -21.43 4.65 12.34
N TYR A 493 -21.53 3.79 11.35
CA TYR A 493 -20.73 3.79 10.14
C TYR A 493 -21.58 4.30 8.97
N LEU A 494 -21.14 5.39 8.35
CA LEU A 494 -21.80 6.01 7.20
C LEU A 494 -20.84 6.11 6.04
N ASP A 495 -21.28 5.67 4.87
CA ASP A 495 -20.63 5.94 3.60
C ASP A 495 -21.70 6.42 2.62
N GLY A 496 -21.45 7.55 1.97
CA GLY A 496 -22.41 8.15 1.08
C GLY A 496 -21.84 9.20 0.14
N TYR A 497 -22.72 9.79 -0.64
CA TYR A 497 -22.34 10.78 -1.65
C TYR A 497 -23.17 12.04 -1.49
N ILE A 498 -22.56 13.18 -1.73
CA ILE A 498 -23.21 14.48 -1.70
C ILE A 498 -22.77 15.31 -2.90
N GLU A 499 -23.63 16.20 -3.38
CA GLU A 499 -23.29 17.11 -4.47
C GLU A 499 -22.22 18.12 -4.06
N LYS A 500 -21.12 18.22 -4.82
CA LYS A 500 -20.02 19.16 -4.53
C LYS A 500 -20.50 20.61 -4.34
N ALA A 501 -21.46 21.05 -5.13
CA ALA A 501 -22.01 22.39 -5.03
C ALA A 501 -22.75 22.67 -3.70
N GLN A 502 -23.00 21.63 -2.90
CA GLN A 502 -23.69 21.72 -1.61
C GLN A 502 -22.70 21.81 -0.43
N ILE A 503 -21.43 21.45 -0.62
CA ILE A 503 -20.40 21.50 0.42
C ILE A 503 -19.64 22.81 0.29
N THR A 504 -19.94 23.78 1.17
CA THR A 504 -19.19 25.03 1.17
C THR A 504 -18.36 25.24 2.43
N ASP A 505 -18.93 25.02 3.64
CA ASP A 505 -18.22 25.35 4.87
C ASP A 505 -18.38 24.32 6.00
N SER A 506 -19.50 23.64 6.12
CA SER A 506 -19.71 22.62 7.15
C SER A 506 -20.79 21.62 6.77
N PHE A 507 -20.51 20.38 7.08
CA PHE A 507 -21.39 19.24 6.91
C PHE A 507 -21.54 18.54 8.26
N ALA A 508 -22.74 18.16 8.64
CA ALA A 508 -22.97 17.52 9.92
C ALA A 508 -24.06 16.44 9.85
N LEU A 509 -23.84 15.35 10.57
CA LEU A 509 -24.84 14.35 10.87
C LEU A 509 -25.80 14.89 11.94
N VAL A 510 -27.09 14.65 11.80
CA VAL A 510 -28.10 14.98 12.77
C VAL A 510 -28.90 13.74 13.12
N LEU A 511 -28.98 13.42 14.39
CA LEU A 511 -29.79 12.35 14.93
C LEU A 511 -30.91 12.96 15.78
N THR A 512 -32.17 12.72 15.41
CA THR A 512 -33.34 13.27 16.12
C THR A 512 -34.12 12.12 16.76
N ASN A 513 -34.30 12.16 18.07
CA ASN A 513 -35.07 11.16 18.82
C ASN A 513 -36.59 11.36 18.69
N GLU A 514 -37.38 10.45 19.25
CA GLU A 514 -38.83 10.49 19.23
C GLU A 514 -39.41 11.70 20.00
N SER A 515 -38.65 12.28 20.92
CA SER A 515 -38.99 13.51 21.65
C SER A 515 -38.64 14.79 20.89
N HIS A 516 -38.21 14.68 19.63
CA HIS A 516 -37.77 15.78 18.77
C HIS A 516 -36.50 16.51 19.27
N GLU A 517 -35.70 15.85 20.10
CA GLU A 517 -34.39 16.33 20.50
C GLU A 517 -33.36 15.89 19.46
N SER A 518 -32.52 16.83 19.00
CA SER A 518 -31.55 16.60 17.95
C SER A 518 -30.12 16.70 18.47
N PHE A 519 -29.30 15.73 18.08
CA PHE A 519 -27.88 15.65 18.36
C PHE A 519 -27.12 15.80 17.05
N THR A 520 -26.15 16.70 16.99
CA THR A 520 -25.45 17.06 15.76
C THR A 520 -23.97 16.80 15.90
N TYR A 521 -23.42 16.06 14.95
CA TYR A 521 -22.02 15.68 14.90
C TYR A 521 -21.38 16.21 13.62
N SER A 522 -20.29 16.96 13.72
CA SER A 522 -19.61 17.46 12.51
C SER A 522 -19.00 16.33 11.70
N ILE A 523 -19.25 16.35 10.40
CA ILE A 523 -18.47 15.59 9.43
C ILE A 523 -17.44 16.56 8.89
N HIS A 524 -16.16 16.33 9.21
CA HIS A 524 -15.09 17.22 8.80
C HIS A 524 -14.84 17.11 7.30
N SER A 525 -14.31 18.16 6.68
CA SER A 525 -13.88 18.12 5.27
C SER A 525 -12.83 17.03 5.01
N ALA A 526 -12.05 16.66 6.03
CA ALA A 526 -11.17 15.50 6.00
C ALA A 526 -11.90 14.15 5.84
N ASP A 527 -13.19 14.10 6.19
CA ASP A 527 -14.06 12.92 6.03
C ASP A 527 -14.81 12.94 4.69
N CYS A 528 -14.59 13.96 3.85
CA CYS A 528 -15.21 14.10 2.54
C CYS A 528 -14.18 13.77 1.44
N TYR A 529 -14.49 12.77 0.65
CA TYR A 529 -13.56 12.14 -0.27
C TYR A 529 -13.95 12.31 -1.72
N ALA A 530 -12.99 12.71 -2.52
CA ALA A 530 -12.97 12.71 -3.98
C ALA A 530 -14.24 13.17 -4.71
N VAL A 531 -14.02 14.09 -5.58
CA VAL A 531 -15.02 14.48 -6.57
C VAL A 531 -15.08 13.38 -7.64
N LYS A 532 -16.22 12.66 -7.71
CA LYS A 532 -16.49 11.68 -8.76
C LYS A 532 -17.60 12.16 -9.67
N THR A 533 -17.45 11.94 -10.96
CA THR A 533 -18.58 12.02 -11.90
C THR A 533 -19.44 10.77 -11.73
N ILE A 534 -20.73 10.85 -12.10
CA ILE A 534 -21.63 9.68 -12.02
C ILE A 534 -21.09 8.50 -12.84
N ASP A 535 -20.38 8.79 -13.92
CA ASP A 535 -19.84 7.75 -14.82
C ASP A 535 -18.66 6.98 -14.20
N GLU A 536 -18.03 7.50 -13.16
CA GLU A 536 -16.93 6.87 -12.42
C GLU A 536 -17.40 6.00 -11.24
N LEU A 537 -18.68 6.03 -10.91
CA LEU A 537 -19.24 5.24 -9.83
C LEU A 537 -19.52 3.80 -10.25
N PRO A 538 -19.58 2.82 -9.33
CA PRO A 538 -19.98 1.46 -9.65
C PRO A 538 -21.31 1.39 -10.40
N THR A 539 -21.41 0.52 -11.41
CA THR A 539 -22.56 0.46 -12.35
C THR A 539 -23.93 0.37 -11.65
N GLY A 540 -24.00 -0.34 -10.52
CA GLY A 540 -25.22 -0.44 -9.73
C GLY A 540 -25.66 0.90 -9.14
N LEU A 541 -24.71 1.71 -8.68
CA LEU A 541 -24.93 3.04 -8.12
C LEU A 541 -25.21 4.04 -9.24
N GLN A 542 -24.47 3.99 -10.36
CA GLN A 542 -24.76 4.80 -11.55
C GLN A 542 -26.21 4.66 -12.01
N ASN A 543 -26.74 3.44 -12.09
CA ASN A 543 -28.10 3.19 -12.57
C ASN A 543 -29.17 3.75 -11.62
N ARG A 544 -28.90 3.81 -10.32
CA ARG A 544 -29.76 4.45 -9.33
C ARG A 544 -29.72 5.97 -9.43
N LEU A 545 -28.51 6.55 -9.56
CA LEU A 545 -28.28 7.98 -9.57
C LEU A 545 -28.53 8.66 -10.91
N LYS A 546 -28.36 7.98 -12.05
CA LYS A 546 -28.64 8.53 -13.40
C LYS A 546 -30.08 9.03 -13.57
N LYS A 547 -31.02 8.59 -12.74
CA LYS A 547 -32.38 9.09 -12.73
C LYS A 547 -32.55 10.37 -11.90
N ALA A 548 -31.69 10.58 -10.92
CA ALA A 548 -31.81 11.69 -9.96
C ALA A 548 -30.93 12.89 -10.34
N VAL A 549 -29.77 12.69 -10.95
CA VAL A 549 -28.76 13.75 -11.14
C VAL A 549 -28.20 13.72 -12.54
N LYS A 550 -28.43 14.76 -13.33
CA LYS A 550 -27.82 14.96 -14.63
C LYS A 550 -26.61 15.89 -14.50
N LYS A 551 -25.38 15.34 -14.67
CA LYS A 551 -24.11 16.09 -14.77
C LYS A 551 -23.66 16.85 -13.51
N GLN A 552 -23.89 16.34 -12.33
CA GLN A 552 -23.35 16.93 -11.11
C GLN A 552 -22.16 16.12 -10.61
N THR A 553 -21.19 16.83 -10.07
CA THR A 553 -20.01 16.25 -9.44
C THR A 553 -20.38 15.85 -8.01
N LEU A 554 -20.10 14.62 -7.62
CA LEU A 554 -20.39 14.09 -6.30
C LEU A 554 -19.12 14.01 -5.47
N VAL A 555 -19.26 14.25 -4.18
CA VAL A 555 -18.23 14.01 -3.18
C VAL A 555 -18.67 12.83 -2.33
N GLN A 556 -17.81 11.84 -2.18
CA GLN A 556 -18.01 10.74 -1.24
C GLN A 556 -17.67 11.24 0.16
N PHE A 557 -18.44 10.85 1.15
CA PHE A 557 -18.08 11.01 2.56
C PHE A 557 -18.11 9.66 3.27
N ILE A 558 -17.23 9.50 4.23
CA ILE A 558 -17.22 8.39 5.16
C ILE A 558 -17.18 8.98 6.55
N ASP A 559 -18.11 8.58 7.38
CA ASP A 559 -18.19 9.06 8.75
C ASP A 559 -18.26 7.91 9.75
N ARG A 560 -17.68 8.14 10.91
CA ARG A 560 -17.69 7.24 12.05
C ARG A 560 -18.05 8.07 13.27
N THR A 561 -19.18 7.78 13.86
CA THR A 561 -19.65 8.53 15.01
C THR A 561 -19.95 7.57 16.16
N ASP A 562 -19.30 7.77 17.29
CA ASP A 562 -19.62 7.10 18.53
C ASP A 562 -20.90 7.69 19.12
N LEU A 563 -21.91 6.84 19.29
CA LEU A 563 -23.22 7.16 19.82
C LEU A 563 -23.43 6.61 21.23
N SER A 564 -22.40 6.08 21.88
CA SER A 564 -22.48 5.48 23.22
C SER A 564 -22.98 6.45 24.31
N ASN A 565 -22.87 7.75 24.04
CA ASN A 565 -23.37 8.82 24.94
C ASN A 565 -24.85 9.14 24.72
N LEU A 566 -25.49 8.58 23.69
CA LEU A 566 -26.92 8.80 23.45
C LEU A 566 -27.77 7.81 24.26
N GLU A 567 -28.95 8.25 24.65
CA GLU A 567 -29.92 7.36 25.28
C GLU A 567 -30.39 6.28 24.31
N LYS A 568 -30.70 5.09 24.83
CA LYS A 568 -31.27 4.02 24.02
C LYS A 568 -32.62 4.42 23.46
N GLY A 569 -32.82 4.16 22.16
CA GLY A 569 -34.03 4.62 21.49
C GLY A 569 -33.94 4.63 19.98
N THR A 570 -34.94 5.15 19.31
CA THR A 570 -35.00 5.33 17.86
C THR A 570 -34.64 6.74 17.47
N TYR A 571 -33.70 6.88 16.55
CA TYR A 571 -33.23 8.18 16.05
C TYR A 571 -33.44 8.27 14.55
N ARG A 572 -34.04 9.38 14.08
CA ARG A 572 -34.07 9.70 12.65
C ARG A 572 -32.74 10.30 12.23
N LEU A 573 -32.20 9.85 11.12
CA LEU A 573 -30.94 10.34 10.55
C LEU A 573 -31.22 11.44 9.53
N SER A 574 -30.49 12.55 9.63
CA SER A 574 -30.53 13.69 8.72
C SER A 574 -29.17 14.34 8.60
N PHE A 575 -28.99 15.25 7.65
CA PHE A 575 -27.72 15.97 7.46
C PHE A 575 -27.94 17.48 7.43
N TYR A 576 -27.07 18.24 8.09
CA TYR A 576 -26.93 19.67 7.90
C TYR A 576 -25.84 19.98 6.88
N LEU A 577 -26.18 20.91 5.99
CA LEU A 577 -25.24 21.49 5.02
C LEU A 577 -25.33 23.01 5.14
N LYS A 578 -24.19 23.66 5.34
CA LYS A 578 -24.07 25.10 5.28
C LYS A 578 -23.61 25.52 3.89
N SER A 579 -24.39 26.30 3.19
CA SER A 579 -24.10 26.83 1.87
C SER A 579 -24.40 28.33 1.84
N ASN A 580 -23.39 29.20 1.65
CA ASN A 580 -23.56 30.64 1.45
C ASN A 580 -24.55 31.29 2.47
N ASP A 581 -24.30 31.16 3.75
CA ASP A 581 -25.11 31.65 4.85
C ASP A 581 -26.49 30.96 5.06
N ALA A 582 -26.85 29.99 4.27
CA ALA A 582 -28.02 29.17 4.48
C ALA A 582 -27.67 27.85 5.15
N LEU A 583 -28.29 27.54 6.28
CA LEU A 583 -28.22 26.22 6.91
C LEU A 583 -29.37 25.37 6.41
N VAL A 584 -29.09 24.30 5.67
CA VAL A 584 -30.11 23.42 5.07
C VAL A 584 -30.10 22.08 5.78
N LEU A 585 -31.25 21.66 6.31
CA LEU A 585 -31.47 20.31 6.83
C LEU A 585 -31.94 19.39 5.70
N TYR A 586 -31.19 18.32 5.46
CA TYR A 586 -31.56 17.25 4.54
C TYR A 586 -32.09 16.06 5.33
N GLU A 587 -33.40 15.84 5.32
CA GLU A 587 -34.02 14.70 5.98
C GLU A 587 -33.89 13.43 5.14
N THR A 588 -33.49 12.34 5.76
CA THR A 588 -33.48 10.99 5.16
C THR A 588 -34.73 10.22 5.61
N ASP A 589 -35.02 9.11 4.97
CA ASP A 589 -36.01 8.13 5.39
C ASP A 589 -35.44 7.05 6.34
N TYR A 590 -34.19 7.22 6.78
CA TYR A 590 -33.51 6.30 7.67
C TYR A 590 -33.74 6.57 9.15
N SER A 591 -33.91 5.47 9.90
CA SER A 591 -33.96 5.50 11.36
C SER A 591 -33.03 4.48 11.95
N LEU A 592 -32.26 4.89 12.96
CA LEU A 592 -31.35 4.05 13.73
C LEU A 592 -32.02 3.63 15.04
N LYS A 593 -31.72 2.44 15.52
CA LYS A 593 -32.16 1.98 16.83
C LYS A 593 -30.95 1.63 17.68
N LEU A 594 -30.72 2.43 18.71
CA LEU A 594 -29.74 2.17 19.77
C LEU A 594 -30.34 1.21 20.80
N HIS A 595 -29.63 0.12 21.12
CA HIS A 595 -30.09 -1.00 21.96
C HIS A 595 -29.54 -0.99 23.38
#